data_d0892c325dc8c4eeaa60491eeff2ba91
#
_entry.id   d0892c325dc8c4eeaa60491eeff2ba91
#
_cell.length_a   1.000
_cell.length_b   1.000
_cell.length_c   1.000
_cell.angle_alpha   90.00
_cell.angle_beta   90.00
_cell.angle_gamma   90.00
#
_symmetry.space_group_name_H-M   'P 1'
#
loop_
_entity.id
_entity.type
_entity.pdbx_description
1 polymer ?
#
loop_
_entity_poly.entity_id
_entity_poly.type
_entity_poly.pdbx_seq_one_letter_code
_entity_poly.pdbx_strand_id
1 'polypeptide(L)'
;MYANRQKTYIDMADKTFTERVIAVQSQLKAPKNQRNNFGGYNYRNCEDILEAVKPLLKAEGLFLTITDDIVVLGDRFYVKATATLTDGERSLSNQAFAREEATKKGMDGSQVTGAASSYARKYALNGLLAIDDTKDADTLNNGKEYTATSKASGKAKATAPAPKIPAPDKAAVIAAVYAAQTEEEVVAIYKKNSYYFGKDEAVITACSQRKQQLKRG
;
A
#
# COMPACT_ATOMS: atom_id res chain seq x y z
N MET A 1 -39.83 -25.39 1.59
CA MET A 1 -38.40 -25.05 1.94
C MET A 1 -37.39 -26.11 1.55
N TYR A 2 -37.66 -27.41 1.61
CA TYR A 2 -36.75 -28.50 1.27
C TYR A 2 -36.39 -28.57 -0.24
N ALA A 3 -37.36 -28.37 -1.13
CA ALA A 3 -37.15 -28.46 -2.58
C ALA A 3 -36.18 -27.42 -3.14
N ASN A 4 -36.14 -26.21 -2.54
CA ASN A 4 -35.20 -25.17 -2.96
C ASN A 4 -33.73 -25.46 -2.55
N ARG A 5 -33.53 -26.14 -1.43
CA ARG A 5 -32.17 -26.55 -0.99
C ARG A 5 -31.60 -27.66 -1.87
N GLN A 6 -32.40 -28.63 -2.30
CA GLN A 6 -31.96 -29.69 -3.20
C GLN A 6 -31.60 -29.16 -4.59
N LYS A 7 -32.41 -28.24 -5.14
CA LYS A 7 -32.13 -27.62 -6.45
C LYS A 7 -30.81 -26.83 -6.45
N THR A 8 -30.52 -26.10 -5.37
CA THR A 8 -29.25 -25.37 -5.24
C THR A 8 -28.05 -26.32 -5.13
N TYR A 9 -28.21 -27.47 -4.47
CA TYR A 9 -27.14 -28.48 -4.33
C TYR A 9 -26.84 -29.20 -5.64
N ILE A 10 -27.85 -29.48 -6.44
CA ILE A 10 -27.71 -30.10 -7.77
C ILE A 10 -27.04 -29.14 -8.75
N ASP A 11 -27.42 -27.86 -8.77
CA ASP A 11 -26.79 -26.82 -9.59
C ASP A 11 -25.30 -26.59 -9.25
N MET A 12 -24.89 -26.83 -7.99
CA MET A 12 -23.49 -26.71 -7.57
C MET A 12 -22.64 -27.91 -7.99
N ALA A 13 -23.23 -29.12 -8.08
CA ALA A 13 -22.52 -30.35 -8.45
C ALA A 13 -22.09 -30.37 -9.93
N ASP A 14 -22.77 -29.62 -10.79
CA ASP A 14 -22.48 -29.57 -12.23
C ASP A 14 -21.44 -28.52 -12.64
N LYS A 15 -21.16 -27.50 -11.78
CA LYS A 15 -20.19 -26.45 -12.07
C LYS A 15 -18.78 -26.91 -11.79
N THR A 16 -17.88 -26.66 -12.70
CA THR A 16 -16.44 -26.82 -12.50
C THR A 16 -15.92 -25.79 -11.47
N PHE A 17 -14.77 -26.07 -10.87
CA PHE A 17 -14.11 -25.12 -9.97
C PHE A 17 -13.90 -23.75 -10.63
N THR A 18 -13.48 -23.73 -11.89
CA THR A 18 -13.25 -22.50 -12.66
C THR A 18 -14.53 -21.70 -12.86
N GLU A 19 -15.64 -22.33 -13.20
CA GLU A 19 -16.94 -21.66 -13.33
C GLU A 19 -17.43 -21.06 -12.03
N ARG A 20 -17.21 -21.74 -10.90
CA ARG A 20 -17.51 -21.21 -9.58
C ARG A 20 -16.67 -20.01 -9.21
N VAL A 21 -15.36 -20.04 -9.53
CA VAL A 21 -14.46 -18.88 -9.32
C VAL A 21 -14.90 -17.69 -10.18
N ILE A 22 -15.21 -17.92 -11.47
CA ILE A 22 -15.72 -16.87 -12.36
C ILE A 22 -17.03 -16.28 -11.82
N ALA A 23 -17.94 -17.11 -11.29
CA ALA A 23 -19.19 -16.65 -10.69
C ALA A 23 -18.92 -15.72 -9.51
N VAL A 24 -17.98 -16.04 -8.63
CA VAL A 24 -17.58 -15.16 -7.51
C VAL A 24 -17.00 -13.86 -8.03
N GLN A 25 -16.02 -13.91 -8.94
CA GLN A 25 -15.35 -12.72 -9.47
C GLN A 25 -16.32 -11.77 -10.19
N SER A 26 -17.24 -12.31 -10.99
CA SER A 26 -18.20 -11.52 -11.77
C SER A 26 -19.30 -10.87 -10.93
N GLN A 27 -19.70 -11.48 -9.82
CA GLN A 27 -20.75 -10.98 -8.94
C GLN A 27 -20.22 -10.09 -7.81
N LEU A 28 -18.91 -10.17 -7.51
CA LEU A 28 -18.35 -9.43 -6.40
C LEU A 28 -18.40 -7.92 -6.63
N LYS A 29 -19.02 -7.23 -5.69
CA LYS A 29 -19.03 -5.76 -5.61
C LYS A 29 -18.41 -5.37 -4.27
N ALA A 30 -17.22 -4.80 -4.31
CA ALA A 30 -16.53 -4.29 -3.14
C ALA A 30 -16.28 -2.79 -3.28
N PRO A 31 -17.30 -1.95 -3.02
CA PRO A 31 -17.21 -0.51 -3.23
C PRO A 31 -16.20 0.13 -2.26
N LYS A 32 -15.64 1.30 -2.64
CA LYS A 32 -14.73 2.09 -1.80
C LYS A 32 -15.55 2.94 -0.83
N ASN A 33 -16.02 2.34 0.26
CA ASN A 33 -16.90 2.99 1.24
C ASN A 33 -16.14 3.69 2.37
N GLN A 34 -14.85 3.40 2.55
CA GLN A 34 -14.01 4.07 3.53
C GLN A 34 -13.52 5.41 2.98
N ARG A 35 -13.47 6.45 3.82
CA ARG A 35 -12.96 7.77 3.44
C ARG A 35 -11.65 8.07 4.15
N ASN A 36 -10.61 8.36 3.39
CA ASN A 36 -9.39 8.93 3.93
C ASN A 36 -9.55 10.47 4.00
N ASN A 37 -9.78 10.98 5.21
CA ASN A 37 -9.97 12.41 5.44
C ASN A 37 -8.69 13.22 5.21
N PHE A 38 -7.52 12.61 5.35
CA PHE A 38 -6.23 13.26 5.11
C PHE A 38 -5.93 13.42 3.62
N GLY A 39 -6.18 12.36 2.83
CA GLY A 39 -5.95 12.36 1.37
C GLY A 39 -7.17 12.74 0.54
N GLY A 40 -8.36 12.91 1.14
CA GLY A 40 -9.58 13.32 0.44
C GLY A 40 -10.15 12.28 -0.54
N TYR A 41 -9.71 11.02 -0.51
CA TYR A 41 -10.15 9.95 -1.41
C TYR A 41 -10.89 8.82 -0.68
N ASN A 42 -11.74 8.13 -1.42
CA ASN A 42 -12.41 6.93 -0.93
C ASN A 42 -11.53 5.69 -1.20
N TYR A 43 -11.50 4.77 -0.23
CA TYR A 43 -10.78 3.51 -0.35
C TYR A 43 -11.62 2.35 0.21
N ARG A 44 -11.18 1.11 -0.02
CA ARG A 44 -11.66 -0.10 0.66
C ARG A 44 -10.50 -0.71 1.44
N ASN A 45 -10.78 -1.32 2.56
CA ASN A 45 -9.82 -2.08 3.33
C ASN A 45 -9.94 -3.59 3.02
N CYS A 46 -9.12 -4.41 3.66
CA CYS A 46 -9.15 -5.87 3.53
C CYS A 46 -10.49 -6.44 4.02
N GLU A 47 -10.99 -5.92 5.12
CA GLU A 47 -12.23 -6.34 5.78
C GLU A 47 -13.44 -6.11 4.88
N ASP A 48 -13.53 -4.97 4.20
CA ASP A 48 -14.60 -4.65 3.25
C ASP A 48 -14.69 -5.70 2.13
N ILE A 49 -13.53 -6.16 1.62
CA ILE A 49 -13.48 -7.20 0.58
C ILE A 49 -13.93 -8.54 1.13
N LEU A 50 -13.45 -8.91 2.32
CA LEU A 50 -13.81 -10.17 2.96
C LEU A 50 -15.30 -10.25 3.26
N GLU A 51 -15.89 -9.18 3.78
CA GLU A 51 -17.34 -9.15 4.03
C GLU A 51 -18.16 -9.26 2.74
N ALA A 52 -17.73 -8.59 1.67
CA ALA A 52 -18.44 -8.63 0.39
C ALA A 52 -18.34 -10.02 -0.29
N VAL A 53 -17.23 -10.73 -0.14
CA VAL A 53 -17.01 -12.02 -0.84
C VAL A 53 -17.62 -13.21 -0.11
N LYS A 54 -17.72 -13.20 1.24
CA LYS A 54 -18.20 -14.34 2.05
C LYS A 54 -19.55 -14.93 1.58
N PRO A 55 -20.60 -14.12 1.31
CA PRO A 55 -21.88 -14.68 0.84
C PRO A 55 -21.76 -15.36 -0.52
N LEU A 56 -20.91 -14.85 -1.43
CA LEU A 56 -20.67 -15.43 -2.75
C LEU A 56 -19.90 -16.75 -2.65
N LEU A 57 -18.88 -16.81 -1.80
CA LEU A 57 -18.15 -18.04 -1.52
C LEU A 57 -19.06 -19.14 -0.99
N LYS A 58 -19.94 -18.78 -0.05
CA LYS A 58 -20.93 -19.73 0.50
C LYS A 58 -21.89 -20.22 -0.59
N ALA A 59 -22.33 -19.35 -1.49
CA ALA A 59 -23.22 -19.71 -2.59
C ALA A 59 -22.60 -20.66 -3.59
N GLU A 60 -21.27 -20.54 -3.83
CA GLU A 60 -20.54 -21.38 -4.78
C GLU A 60 -19.79 -22.55 -4.10
N GLY A 61 -19.95 -22.78 -2.79
CA GLY A 61 -19.29 -23.86 -2.09
C GLY A 61 -17.77 -23.76 -2.08
N LEU A 62 -17.25 -22.52 -2.02
CA LEU A 62 -15.84 -22.21 -1.95
C LEU A 62 -15.47 -21.63 -0.58
N PHE A 63 -14.23 -21.78 -0.19
CA PHE A 63 -13.71 -21.06 0.97
C PHE A 63 -12.37 -20.38 0.67
N LEU A 64 -12.08 -19.35 1.44
CA LEU A 64 -10.92 -18.50 1.28
C LEU A 64 -10.05 -18.55 2.52
N THR A 65 -8.75 -18.74 2.33
CA THR A 65 -7.74 -18.60 3.38
C THR A 65 -6.74 -17.52 3.01
N ILE A 66 -6.17 -16.86 4.02
CA ILE A 66 -5.08 -15.90 3.83
C ILE A 66 -3.99 -16.22 4.84
N THR A 67 -2.77 -16.34 4.37
CA THR A 67 -1.58 -16.54 5.19
C THR A 67 -0.57 -15.43 4.93
N ASP A 68 0.20 -15.09 5.94
CA ASP A 68 1.28 -14.09 5.84
C ASP A 68 2.63 -14.75 6.15
N ASP A 69 3.64 -14.36 5.38
CA ASP A 69 5.05 -14.67 5.61
C ASP A 69 5.86 -13.38 5.67
N ILE A 70 7.00 -13.40 6.35
CA ILE A 70 7.98 -12.31 6.30
C ILE A 70 9.08 -12.71 5.31
N VAL A 71 9.33 -11.85 4.33
CA VAL A 71 10.36 -12.02 3.31
C VAL A 71 11.38 -10.89 3.44
N VAL A 72 12.65 -11.26 3.43
CA VAL A 72 13.77 -10.31 3.47
C VAL A 72 14.38 -10.20 2.08
N LEU A 73 14.44 -8.97 1.56
CA LEU A 73 15.07 -8.65 0.27
C LEU A 73 16.12 -7.55 0.51
N GLY A 74 17.38 -7.94 0.48
CA GLY A 74 18.48 -7.06 0.87
C GLY A 74 18.39 -6.70 2.36
N ASP A 75 18.28 -5.41 2.66
CA ASP A 75 18.13 -4.85 4.01
C ASP A 75 16.66 -4.55 4.39
N ARG A 76 15.70 -5.04 3.61
CA ARG A 76 14.27 -4.68 3.75
C ARG A 76 13.41 -5.88 4.05
N PHE A 77 12.44 -5.65 4.94
CA PHE A 77 11.42 -6.62 5.28
C PHE A 77 10.13 -6.35 4.50
N TYR A 78 9.51 -7.42 4.04
CA TYR A 78 8.22 -7.40 3.36
C TYR A 78 7.30 -8.41 4.01
N VAL A 79 6.05 -8.03 4.23
CA VAL A 79 4.98 -8.98 4.48
C VAL A 79 4.51 -9.50 3.12
N LYS A 80 4.59 -10.80 2.91
CA LYS A 80 4.02 -11.51 1.77
C LYS A 80 2.71 -12.14 2.19
N ALA A 81 1.59 -11.66 1.67
CA ALA A 81 0.29 -12.30 1.86
C ALA A 81 -0.01 -13.26 0.70
N THR A 82 -0.52 -14.44 1.02
CA THR A 82 -1.04 -15.41 0.05
C THR A 82 -2.53 -15.61 0.32
N ALA A 83 -3.38 -15.20 -0.61
CA ALA A 83 -4.81 -15.48 -0.60
C ALA A 83 -5.08 -16.71 -1.46
N THR A 84 -5.78 -17.71 -0.92
CA THR A 84 -6.09 -18.96 -1.59
C THR A 84 -7.58 -19.24 -1.55
N LEU A 85 -8.17 -19.41 -2.71
CA LEU A 85 -9.55 -19.84 -2.92
C LEU A 85 -9.55 -21.34 -3.21
N THR A 86 -10.40 -22.13 -2.56
CA THR A 86 -10.42 -23.58 -2.73
C THR A 86 -11.81 -24.17 -2.50
N ASP A 87 -12.05 -25.35 -3.09
CA ASP A 87 -13.21 -26.21 -2.83
C ASP A 87 -12.86 -27.44 -1.98
N GLY A 88 -11.60 -27.50 -1.50
CA GLY A 88 -11.05 -28.64 -0.76
C GLY A 88 -10.22 -29.59 -1.62
N GLU A 89 -10.47 -29.69 -2.93
CA GLU A 89 -9.72 -30.53 -3.87
C GLU A 89 -8.81 -29.70 -4.78
N ARG A 90 -9.34 -28.56 -5.27
CA ARG A 90 -8.65 -27.65 -6.18
C ARG A 90 -8.46 -26.29 -5.51
N SER A 91 -7.46 -25.57 -5.93
CA SER A 91 -7.17 -24.24 -5.39
C SER A 91 -6.63 -23.29 -6.44
N LEU A 92 -6.89 -22.01 -6.23
CA LEU A 92 -6.32 -20.87 -6.95
C LEU A 92 -5.75 -19.91 -5.92
N SER A 93 -4.48 -19.52 -6.10
CA SER A 93 -3.82 -18.61 -5.16
C SER A 93 -3.26 -17.38 -5.86
N ASN A 94 -3.23 -16.27 -5.15
CA ASN A 94 -2.53 -15.05 -5.55
C ASN A 94 -1.72 -14.50 -4.39
N GLN A 95 -0.57 -13.92 -4.69
CA GLN A 95 0.36 -13.37 -3.71
C GLN A 95 0.56 -11.89 -3.93
N ALA A 96 0.73 -11.15 -2.84
CA ALA A 96 1.13 -9.76 -2.90
C ALA A 96 2.08 -9.43 -1.75
N PHE A 97 2.83 -8.36 -1.93
CA PHE A 97 3.86 -7.92 -0.99
C PHE A 97 3.57 -6.49 -0.54
N ALA A 98 3.78 -6.21 0.73
CA ALA A 98 3.84 -4.87 1.25
C ALA A 98 5.13 -4.68 2.05
N ARG A 99 5.86 -3.61 1.76
CA ARG A 99 7.08 -3.29 2.47
C ARG A 99 6.75 -2.88 3.90
N GLU A 100 7.48 -3.46 4.84
CA GLU A 100 7.48 -3.05 6.23
C GLU A 100 8.43 -1.86 6.40
N GLU A 101 7.94 -0.75 6.95
CA GLU A 101 8.79 0.39 7.26
C GLU A 101 9.59 0.09 8.54
N ALA A 102 10.88 0.43 8.53
CA ALA A 102 11.74 0.20 9.68
C ALA A 102 11.25 0.96 10.94
N THR A 103 10.70 2.15 10.74
CA THR A 103 10.10 2.97 11.80
C THR A 103 8.97 3.83 11.23
N LYS A 104 7.87 3.94 11.95
CA LYS A 104 6.77 4.83 11.61
C LYS A 104 6.34 5.63 12.82
N LYS A 105 6.36 6.96 12.70
CA LYS A 105 6.00 7.86 13.79
C LYS A 105 4.60 7.53 14.33
N GLY A 106 4.52 7.29 15.64
CA GLY A 106 3.26 6.99 16.32
C GLY A 106 2.80 5.53 16.20
N MET A 107 3.65 4.62 15.72
CA MET A 107 3.38 3.19 15.69
C MET A 107 4.53 2.43 16.37
N ASP A 108 4.20 1.39 17.13
CA ASP A 108 5.16 0.38 17.57
C ASP A 108 5.46 -0.64 16.45
N GLY A 109 6.45 -1.52 16.68
CA GLY A 109 6.87 -2.52 15.68
C GLY A 109 5.73 -3.44 15.24
N SER A 110 4.90 -3.90 16.18
CA SER A 110 3.76 -4.79 15.88
C SER A 110 2.70 -4.08 15.03
N GLN A 111 2.46 -2.79 15.29
CA GLN A 111 1.53 -1.97 14.50
C GLN A 111 2.06 -1.72 13.09
N VAL A 112 3.38 -1.56 12.92
CA VAL A 112 4.02 -1.40 11.60
C VAL A 112 3.83 -2.67 10.77
N THR A 113 4.14 -3.85 11.34
CA THR A 113 3.93 -5.14 10.70
C THR A 113 2.45 -5.37 10.38
N GLY A 114 1.54 -5.09 11.31
CA GLY A 114 0.10 -5.21 11.11
C GLY A 114 -0.42 -4.33 9.97
N ALA A 115 0.11 -3.10 9.85
CA ALA A 115 -0.24 -2.21 8.74
C ALA A 115 0.25 -2.78 7.40
N ALA A 116 1.50 -3.28 7.32
CA ALA A 116 2.03 -3.91 6.11
C ALA A 116 1.21 -5.17 5.74
N SER A 117 0.85 -6.01 6.73
CA SER A 117 -0.02 -7.17 6.54
C SER A 117 -1.37 -6.79 5.92
N SER A 118 -2.06 -5.77 6.45
CA SER A 118 -3.34 -5.31 5.91
C SER A 118 -3.24 -4.89 4.44
N TYR A 119 -2.15 -4.21 4.05
CA TYR A 119 -1.90 -3.85 2.66
C TYR A 119 -1.61 -5.07 1.79
N ALA A 120 -0.71 -5.96 2.21
CA ALA A 120 -0.37 -7.17 1.46
C ALA A 120 -1.61 -8.03 1.21
N ARG A 121 -2.42 -8.28 2.23
CA ARG A 121 -3.68 -9.04 2.15
C ARG A 121 -4.68 -8.40 1.18
N LYS A 122 -4.85 -7.08 1.25
CA LYS A 122 -5.73 -6.35 0.33
C LYS A 122 -5.31 -6.55 -1.12
N TYR A 123 -4.03 -6.41 -1.44
CA TYR A 123 -3.53 -6.57 -2.79
C TYR A 123 -3.58 -8.04 -3.26
N ALA A 124 -3.32 -9.00 -2.37
CA ALA A 124 -3.49 -10.42 -2.69
C ALA A 124 -4.96 -10.74 -3.04
N LEU A 125 -5.92 -10.22 -2.28
CA LEU A 125 -7.36 -10.35 -2.57
C LEU A 125 -7.75 -9.65 -3.86
N ASN A 126 -7.25 -8.45 -4.13
CA ASN A 126 -7.56 -7.73 -5.37
C ASN A 126 -7.17 -8.56 -6.60
N GLY A 127 -5.96 -9.14 -6.61
CA GLY A 127 -5.53 -10.00 -7.71
C GLY A 127 -6.30 -11.31 -7.82
N LEU A 128 -6.57 -11.98 -6.68
CA LEU A 128 -7.32 -13.23 -6.66
C LEU A 128 -8.76 -13.07 -7.14
N LEU A 129 -9.40 -11.98 -6.74
CA LEU A 129 -10.83 -11.72 -6.97
C LEU A 129 -11.08 -10.81 -8.19
N ALA A 130 -10.03 -10.50 -8.98
CA ALA A 130 -10.10 -9.61 -10.14
C ALA A 130 -10.74 -8.25 -9.82
N ILE A 131 -10.43 -7.69 -8.64
CA ILE A 131 -10.94 -6.39 -8.22
C ILE A 131 -10.07 -5.30 -8.85
N ASP A 132 -10.68 -4.45 -9.68
CA ASP A 132 -10.03 -3.26 -10.21
C ASP A 132 -9.92 -2.19 -9.13
N ASP A 133 -8.68 -1.82 -8.81
CA ASP A 133 -8.38 -0.78 -7.81
C ASP A 133 -7.90 0.52 -8.48
N THR A 134 -7.80 0.51 -9.81
CA THR A 134 -7.17 1.59 -10.54
C THR A 134 -8.05 2.83 -10.64
N LYS A 135 -7.64 3.89 -9.95
CA LYS A 135 -7.29 5.10 -10.68
C LYS A 135 -5.84 4.90 -11.10
N ASP A 136 -5.62 4.66 -12.36
CA ASP A 136 -4.31 4.53 -12.96
C ASP A 136 -3.43 5.67 -12.50
N ALA A 137 -2.23 5.39 -11.97
CA ALA A 137 -1.26 6.42 -11.65
C ALA A 137 -0.94 7.26 -12.92
N ASP A 138 -1.09 6.69 -14.09
CA ASP A 138 -0.95 7.35 -15.38
C ASP A 138 -2.05 8.39 -15.66
N THR A 139 -3.25 8.24 -15.08
CA THR A 139 -4.29 9.28 -15.16
C THR A 139 -4.00 10.48 -14.26
N LEU A 140 -3.10 10.35 -13.30
CA LEU A 140 -2.61 11.46 -12.47
C LEU A 140 -1.51 12.27 -13.17
N ASN A 141 -0.94 11.73 -14.26
CA ASN A 141 0.15 12.36 -15.03
C ASN A 141 -0.32 13.09 -16.29
N ASN A 142 -1.61 13.43 -16.40
CA ASN A 142 -2.17 14.18 -17.52
C ASN A 142 -1.80 15.67 -17.51
N GLY A 143 -0.52 16.01 -17.23
CA GLY A 143 0.06 17.33 -17.55
C GLY A 143 -0.74 18.58 -17.12
N LYS A 144 -1.77 18.43 -16.33
CA LYS A 144 -2.51 19.55 -15.76
C LYS A 144 -1.91 19.90 -14.42
N GLU A 145 -1.12 20.99 -14.43
CA GLU A 145 -0.86 21.75 -13.21
C GLU A 145 -2.15 21.89 -12.41
N TYR A 146 -2.13 21.44 -11.17
CA TYR A 146 -3.20 21.71 -10.23
C TYR A 146 -3.19 23.20 -9.89
N THR A 147 -3.79 24.01 -10.72
CA THR A 147 -4.30 25.31 -10.30
C THR A 147 -5.56 25.05 -9.49
N ALA A 148 -5.43 25.18 -8.18
CA ALA A 148 -6.54 25.13 -7.25
C ALA A 148 -7.45 26.33 -7.49
N THR A 149 -8.50 26.16 -8.32
CA THR A 149 -9.63 27.06 -8.34
C THR A 149 -10.82 26.37 -7.68
N SER A 150 -10.93 26.61 -6.38
CA SER A 150 -12.13 26.36 -5.59
C SER A 150 -13.25 27.32 -6.03
N LYS A 151 -14.45 26.80 -6.32
CA LYS A 151 -15.68 27.56 -6.08
C LYS A 151 -16.41 26.95 -4.89
N ALA A 152 -16.49 27.79 -3.88
CA ALA A 152 -17.05 27.53 -2.57
C ALA A 152 -18.59 27.65 -2.56
N SER A 153 -19.22 26.87 -1.69
CA SER A 153 -20.31 27.40 -0.85
C SER A 153 -20.41 26.55 0.41
N GLY A 154 -20.28 27.19 1.57
CA GLY A 154 -20.51 26.56 2.87
C GLY A 154 -19.49 26.98 3.92
N LYS A 155 -19.83 27.99 4.73
CA LYS A 155 -19.05 28.51 5.86
C LYS A 155 -18.61 27.41 6.82
N ALA A 156 -17.31 27.24 7.01
CA ALA A 156 -16.71 26.73 8.23
C ALA A 156 -15.36 27.44 8.43
N LYS A 157 -15.16 27.91 9.65
CA LYS A 157 -14.14 28.78 10.22
C LYS A 157 -12.73 28.31 9.84
N ALA A 158 -11.98 29.20 9.20
CA ALA A 158 -10.59 28.99 8.80
C ALA A 158 -9.68 28.88 10.03
N THR A 159 -9.01 27.72 10.18
CA THR A 159 -7.73 27.63 10.87
C THR A 159 -6.63 27.87 9.84
N ALA A 160 -5.71 28.77 10.17
CA ALA A 160 -4.63 29.22 9.30
C ALA A 160 -3.78 28.04 8.79
N PRO A 161 -3.27 28.07 7.53
CA PRO A 161 -2.39 27.05 7.01
C PRO A 161 -1.05 27.07 7.78
N ALA A 162 -0.59 25.87 8.17
CA ALA A 162 0.74 25.72 8.74
C ALA A 162 1.80 26.29 7.78
N PRO A 163 2.82 27.02 8.29
CA PRO A 163 3.84 27.62 7.46
C PRO A 163 4.58 26.55 6.65
N LYS A 164 4.62 26.71 5.32
CA LYS A 164 5.48 25.91 4.45
C LYS A 164 6.92 26.25 4.82
N ILE A 165 7.63 25.31 5.42
CA ILE A 165 9.08 25.42 5.64
C ILE A 165 9.72 25.51 4.25
N PRO A 166 10.43 26.60 3.89
CA PRO A 166 11.13 26.66 2.61
C PRO A 166 12.17 25.54 2.53
N ALA A 167 12.35 24.97 1.33
CA ALA A 167 13.38 23.97 1.10
C ALA A 167 14.75 24.53 1.55
N PRO A 168 15.56 23.77 2.30
CA PRO A 168 16.90 24.21 2.65
C PRO A 168 17.70 24.56 1.38
N ASP A 169 18.60 25.52 1.46
CA ASP A 169 19.50 25.82 0.35
C ASP A 169 20.39 24.57 0.06
N LYS A 170 20.17 23.96 -1.07
CA LYS A 170 20.88 22.74 -1.49
C LYS A 170 22.39 22.96 -1.61
N ALA A 171 22.82 24.11 -2.10
CA ALA A 171 24.23 24.46 -2.22
C ALA A 171 24.86 24.56 -0.82
N ALA A 172 24.18 25.19 0.12
CA ALA A 172 24.64 25.26 1.51
C ALA A 172 24.73 23.88 2.17
N VAL A 173 23.79 22.97 1.91
CA VAL A 173 23.84 21.58 2.43
C VAL A 173 25.03 20.83 1.87
N ILE A 174 25.30 20.91 0.56
CA ILE A 174 26.45 20.27 -0.08
C ILE A 174 27.76 20.85 0.46
N ALA A 175 27.85 22.16 0.62
CA ALA A 175 29.03 22.82 1.21
C ALA A 175 29.30 22.35 2.65
N ALA A 176 28.25 22.24 3.47
CA ALA A 176 28.36 21.72 4.82
C ALA A 176 28.87 20.26 4.84
N VAL A 177 28.40 19.41 3.93
CA VAL A 177 28.88 18.03 3.79
C VAL A 177 30.37 17.96 3.50
N TYR A 178 30.86 18.79 2.58
CA TYR A 178 32.31 18.83 2.27
C TYR A 178 33.17 19.45 3.39
N ALA A 179 32.62 20.31 4.22
CA ALA A 179 33.29 20.89 5.39
C ALA A 179 33.38 19.93 6.58
N ALA A 180 32.57 18.87 6.64
CA ALA A 180 32.57 17.89 7.71
C ALA A 180 33.95 17.23 7.90
N GLN A 181 34.37 17.05 9.15
CA GLN A 181 35.68 16.48 9.51
C GLN A 181 35.60 14.99 9.86
N THR A 182 34.40 14.48 10.15
CA THR A 182 34.17 13.06 10.49
C THR A 182 33.00 12.46 9.70
N GLU A 183 32.94 11.12 9.63
CA GLU A 183 31.82 10.44 8.98
C GLU A 183 30.51 10.65 9.73
N GLU A 184 30.57 10.74 11.06
CA GLU A 184 29.42 11.01 11.92
C GLU A 184 28.80 12.38 11.62
N GLU A 185 29.64 13.40 11.39
CA GLU A 185 29.19 14.73 10.98
C GLU A 185 28.50 14.71 9.62
N VAL A 186 29.05 13.99 8.63
CA VAL A 186 28.40 13.80 7.32
C VAL A 186 27.02 13.17 7.48
N VAL A 187 26.91 12.13 8.32
CA VAL A 187 25.64 11.46 8.61
C VAL A 187 24.66 12.39 9.32
N ALA A 188 25.14 13.18 10.29
CA ALA A 188 24.32 14.14 11.02
C ALA A 188 23.76 15.23 10.11
N ILE A 189 24.58 15.81 9.23
CA ILE A 189 24.17 16.81 8.24
C ILE A 189 23.13 16.23 7.31
N TYR A 190 23.34 15.01 6.79
CA TYR A 190 22.41 14.34 5.90
C TYR A 190 21.05 14.08 6.58
N LYS A 191 21.05 13.56 7.82
CA LYS A 191 19.83 13.33 8.62
C LYS A 191 19.09 14.62 8.96
N LYS A 192 19.82 15.69 9.32
CA LYS A 192 19.22 17.00 9.64
C LYS A 192 18.49 17.62 8.44
N ASN A 193 18.95 17.35 7.24
CA ASN A 193 18.35 17.84 6.00
C ASN A 193 17.44 16.77 5.37
N SER A 194 16.46 16.30 6.12
CA SER A 194 15.51 15.25 5.73
C SER A 194 14.73 15.54 4.43
N TYR A 195 14.68 16.79 4.00
CA TYR A 195 14.11 17.19 2.72
C TYR A 195 14.78 16.51 1.53
N TYR A 196 16.12 16.37 1.59
CA TYR A 196 16.95 15.75 0.53
C TYR A 196 17.23 14.27 0.80
N PHE A 197 16.81 13.72 1.93
CA PHE A 197 17.12 12.35 2.36
C PHE A 197 16.58 11.31 1.37
N GLY A 198 17.49 10.59 0.72
CA GLY A 198 17.16 9.54 -0.27
C GLY A 198 16.51 10.03 -1.57
N LYS A 199 16.47 11.36 -1.83
CA LYS A 199 15.72 11.93 -2.95
C LYS A 199 16.57 12.75 -3.91
N ASP A 200 17.69 13.32 -3.45
CA ASP A 200 18.52 14.20 -4.25
C ASP A 200 19.89 13.57 -4.51
N GLU A 201 20.12 13.20 -5.75
CA GLU A 201 21.34 12.50 -6.18
C GLU A 201 22.62 13.30 -5.93
N ALA A 202 22.58 14.63 -6.07
CA ALA A 202 23.74 15.47 -5.83
C ALA A 202 24.16 15.49 -4.35
N VAL A 203 23.19 15.53 -3.43
CA VAL A 203 23.44 15.48 -1.98
C VAL A 203 23.94 14.09 -1.57
N ILE A 204 23.38 13.02 -2.12
CA ILE A 204 23.80 11.64 -1.88
C ILE A 204 25.24 11.43 -2.36
N THR A 205 25.56 11.91 -3.56
CA THR A 205 26.90 11.83 -4.15
C THR A 205 27.93 12.59 -3.30
N ALA A 206 27.62 13.82 -2.87
CA ALA A 206 28.49 14.61 -2.01
C ALA A 206 28.78 13.89 -0.68
N CYS A 207 27.75 13.32 -0.03
CA CYS A 207 27.93 12.54 1.19
C CYS A 207 28.82 11.31 0.99
N SER A 208 28.61 10.58 -0.11
CA SER A 208 29.41 9.38 -0.44
C SER A 208 30.85 9.73 -0.72
N GLN A 209 31.12 10.77 -1.50
CA GLN A 209 32.47 11.24 -1.81
C GLN A 209 33.22 11.72 -0.56
N ARG A 210 32.55 12.51 0.30
CA ARG A 210 33.18 13.00 1.52
C ARG A 210 33.53 11.88 2.48
N LYS A 211 32.64 10.91 2.68
CA LYS A 211 32.94 9.71 3.49
C LYS A 211 34.17 8.93 2.94
N GLN A 212 34.28 8.79 1.63
CA GLN A 212 35.43 8.12 1.03
C GLN A 212 36.75 8.91 1.24
N GLN A 213 36.69 10.25 1.19
CA GLN A 213 37.86 11.11 1.48
C GLN A 213 38.32 10.95 2.94
N LEU A 214 37.37 10.97 3.89
CA LEU A 214 37.63 10.84 5.32
C LEU A 214 38.19 9.46 5.72
N LYS A 215 37.94 8.41 4.93
CA LYS A 215 38.53 7.07 5.13
C LYS A 215 39.96 6.92 4.61
N ARG A 216 40.38 7.81 3.72
CA ARG A 216 41.70 7.74 3.03
C ARG A 216 42.74 8.66 3.67
N GLY A 217 42.34 9.56 4.53
CA GLY A 217 43.24 10.46 5.30
C GLY A 217 43.34 10.00 6.74
#